data_56e957861d8d9aa001466c46a78beb66
#
_entry.id   56e957861d8d9aa001466c46a78beb66
#
_cell.length_a   1.000
_cell.length_b   1.000
_cell.length_c   1.000
_cell.angle_alpha   90.00
_cell.angle_beta   90.00
_cell.angle_gamma   90.00
#
_symmetry.space_group_name_H-M   'P 1'
#
loop_
_entity.id
_entity.type
_entity.pdbx_description
1 polymer ?
#
loop_
_entity_poly.entity_id
_entity_poly.type
_entity_poly.pdbx_seq_one_letter_code
_entity_poly.pdbx_strand_id
1 'polypeptide(L)'
;MDQVTPHLGPLAKWVETLKKPKRALIVDVPIELDNGTVAHFEGYRVQHNVSRGPGKGGVRYHPDVTLKEVMALSAWMTIKNAAVNIPYDGAKDDTAKIGRASCRERV
;
A
#
# COMPACT_ATOMS: atom_id res chain seq x y z
N MET A 1 5.83 -4.90 14.99
CA MET A 1 5.47 -6.33 15.18
C MET A 1 6.32 -7.00 16.25
N ASP A 2 7.64 -6.81 16.28
CA ASP A 2 8.52 -7.53 17.24
C ASP A 2 8.20 -7.24 18.71
N GLN A 3 7.78 -6.01 19.03
CA GLN A 3 7.40 -5.63 20.39
C GLN A 3 6.10 -6.31 20.87
N VAL A 4 5.26 -6.73 19.95
CA VAL A 4 3.95 -7.35 20.24
C VAL A 4 4.08 -8.87 20.35
N THR A 5 5.09 -9.46 19.73
CA THR A 5 5.27 -10.91 19.66
C THR A 5 5.20 -11.61 21.03
N PRO A 6 5.81 -11.09 22.12
CA PRO A 6 5.71 -11.74 23.44
C PRO A 6 4.31 -11.81 23.99
N HIS A 7 3.39 -10.96 23.54
CA HIS A 7 2.00 -10.88 24.01
C HIS A 7 1.03 -11.76 23.23
N LEU A 8 1.47 -12.39 22.15
CA LEU A 8 0.61 -13.18 21.26
C LEU A 8 0.42 -14.63 21.71
N GLY A 9 1.25 -15.12 22.65
CA GLY A 9 1.17 -16.51 23.13
C GLY A 9 1.27 -17.53 21.98
N PRO A 10 0.30 -18.46 21.85
CA PRO A 10 0.35 -19.49 20.80
C PRO A 10 0.25 -18.94 19.37
N LEU A 11 -0.18 -17.70 19.20
CA LEU A 11 -0.28 -17.05 17.89
C LEU A 11 1.05 -16.45 17.40
N ALA A 12 2.09 -16.44 18.25
CA ALA A 12 3.39 -15.89 17.92
C ALA A 12 4.02 -16.52 16.66
N LYS A 13 3.72 -17.77 16.36
CA LYS A 13 4.17 -18.46 15.15
C LYS A 13 3.72 -17.83 13.84
N TRP A 14 2.65 -17.04 13.87
CA TRP A 14 2.09 -16.38 12.69
C TRP A 14 2.69 -14.99 12.42
N VAL A 15 3.55 -14.49 13.31
CA VAL A 15 4.13 -13.14 13.20
C VAL A 15 4.92 -12.97 11.91
N GLU A 16 5.70 -13.95 11.52
CA GLU A 16 6.48 -13.88 10.27
C GLU A 16 5.57 -13.81 9.04
N THR A 17 4.43 -14.50 9.07
CA THR A 17 3.42 -14.41 8.01
C THR A 17 2.81 -13.01 7.95
N LEU A 18 2.53 -12.40 9.11
CA LEU A 18 1.97 -11.06 9.19
C LEU A 18 2.95 -9.95 8.82
N LYS A 19 4.24 -10.21 8.87
CA LYS A 19 5.26 -9.24 8.44
C LYS A 19 5.38 -9.12 6.93
N LYS A 20 4.93 -10.11 6.18
CA LYS A 20 5.10 -10.17 4.73
C LYS A 20 3.80 -9.83 4.01
N PRO A 21 3.85 -8.95 3.01
CA PRO A 21 2.66 -8.68 2.20
C PRO A 21 2.28 -9.90 1.37
N LYS A 22 1.00 -10.04 1.12
CA LYS A 22 0.45 -11.14 0.33
C LYS A 22 0.81 -10.99 -1.14
N ARG A 23 0.71 -9.78 -1.66
CA ARG A 23 0.95 -9.49 -3.07
C ARG A 23 1.34 -8.03 -3.27
N ALA A 24 2.28 -7.80 -4.17
CA ALA A 24 2.61 -6.47 -4.66
C ALA A 24 2.49 -6.46 -6.19
N LEU A 25 1.81 -5.46 -6.72
CA LEU A 25 1.66 -5.20 -8.15
C LEU A 25 2.39 -3.91 -8.47
N ILE A 26 3.27 -3.97 -9.46
CA ILE A 26 3.98 -2.81 -9.99
C ILE A 26 3.49 -2.61 -11.41
N VAL A 27 3.01 -1.42 -11.72
CA VAL A 27 2.44 -1.08 -13.03
C VAL A 27 3.08 0.17 -13.60
N ASP A 28 3.13 0.24 -14.92
CA ASP A 28 3.46 1.47 -15.64
C ASP A 28 2.18 2.26 -15.86
N VAL A 29 2.22 3.53 -15.49
CA VAL A 29 1.09 4.46 -15.65
C VAL A 29 1.51 5.56 -16.64
N PRO A 30 1.17 5.45 -17.93
CA PRO A 30 1.42 6.50 -18.89
C PRO A 30 0.42 7.64 -18.71
N ILE A 31 0.91 8.87 -18.63
CA ILE A 31 0.10 10.06 -18.47
C ILE A 31 0.52 11.11 -19.51
N GLU A 32 -0.46 11.68 -20.20
CA GLU A 32 -0.21 12.84 -21.06
C GLU A 32 -0.12 14.10 -20.19
N LEU A 33 1.01 14.80 -20.30
CA LEU A 33 1.25 16.04 -19.58
C LEU A 33 0.60 17.24 -20.30
N ASP A 34 0.50 18.36 -19.59
CA ASP A 34 -0.09 19.60 -20.12
C ASP A 34 0.64 20.12 -21.38
N ASN A 35 1.91 19.75 -21.56
CA ASN A 35 2.70 20.12 -22.75
C ASN A 35 2.52 19.17 -23.94
N GLY A 36 1.65 18.18 -23.84
CA GLY A 36 1.38 17.20 -24.89
C GLY A 36 2.34 16.00 -24.93
N THR A 37 3.34 15.94 -24.07
CA THR A 37 4.23 14.77 -23.96
C THR A 37 3.65 13.71 -23.03
N VAL A 38 4.00 12.44 -23.29
CA VAL A 38 3.62 11.32 -22.43
C VAL A 38 4.73 11.02 -21.45
N ALA A 39 4.41 11.03 -20.16
CA ALA A 39 5.31 10.61 -19.11
C ALA A 39 4.87 9.26 -18.55
N HIS A 40 5.84 8.46 -18.11
CA HIS A 40 5.60 7.15 -17.50
C HIS A 40 5.92 7.20 -16.02
N PHE A 41 5.00 6.71 -15.19
CA PHE A 41 5.16 6.65 -13.75
C PHE A 41 4.99 5.22 -13.27
N GLU A 42 5.74 4.84 -12.25
CA GLU A 42 5.50 3.56 -11.57
C GLU A 42 4.38 3.70 -10.55
N GLY A 43 3.40 2.82 -10.65
CA GLY A 43 2.34 2.66 -9.67
C GLY A 43 2.54 1.39 -8.87
N TYR A 44 2.32 1.46 -7.57
CA TYR A 44 2.42 0.32 -6.66
C TYR A 44 1.06 0.05 -6.03
N ARG A 45 0.64 -1.20 -6.08
CA ARG A 45 -0.49 -1.71 -5.31
C ARG A 45 0.00 -2.83 -4.43
N VAL A 46 0.04 -2.62 -3.14
CA VAL A 46 0.42 -3.66 -2.18
C VAL A 46 -0.81 -4.09 -1.41
N GLN A 47 -1.11 -5.39 -1.47
CA GLN A 47 -2.10 -6.05 -0.63
C GLN A 47 -1.35 -6.79 0.47
N HIS A 48 -1.38 -6.24 1.67
CA HIS A 48 -0.66 -6.81 2.79
C HIS A 48 -1.33 -8.09 3.27
N ASN A 49 -2.63 -8.05 3.46
CA ASN A 49 -3.41 -9.21 3.83
C ASN A 49 -4.82 -9.08 3.23
N VAL A 50 -5.49 -10.20 3.03
CA VAL A 50 -6.87 -10.26 2.53
C VAL A 50 -7.72 -11.25 3.34
N SER A 51 -7.23 -11.72 4.48
CA SER A 51 -7.91 -12.73 5.31
C SER A 51 -9.20 -12.20 5.94
N ARG A 52 -9.27 -10.91 6.23
CA ARG A 52 -10.45 -10.26 6.83
C ARG A 52 -11.44 -9.72 5.78
N GLY A 53 -11.05 -9.65 4.53
CA GLY A 53 -11.86 -9.09 3.46
C GLY A 53 -11.01 -8.39 2.40
N PRO A 54 -11.65 -7.63 1.48
CA PRO A 54 -10.93 -6.89 0.44
C PRO A 54 -9.91 -5.92 1.02
N GLY A 55 -8.80 -5.74 0.32
CA GLY A 55 -7.78 -4.78 0.71
C GLY A 55 -8.27 -3.34 0.62
N LYS A 56 -8.18 -2.61 1.73
CA LYS A 56 -8.56 -1.20 1.84
C LYS A 56 -7.38 -0.38 2.30
N GLY A 57 -7.16 0.74 1.66
CA GLY A 57 -6.12 1.71 2.01
C GLY A 57 -6.24 2.96 1.19
N GLY A 58 -5.43 3.96 1.50
CA GLY A 58 -5.38 5.21 0.76
C GLY A 58 -4.47 5.14 -0.46
N VAL A 59 -4.58 6.14 -1.32
CA VAL A 59 -3.65 6.38 -2.43
C VAL A 59 -2.77 7.57 -2.07
N ARG A 60 -1.46 7.44 -2.33
CA ARG A 60 -0.51 8.52 -2.12
C ARG A 60 0.24 8.81 -3.41
N TYR A 61 0.52 10.07 -3.64
CA TYR A 61 1.30 10.54 -4.77
C TYR A 61 2.52 11.29 -4.24
N HIS A 62 3.70 10.73 -4.49
CA HIS A 62 4.95 11.34 -4.04
C HIS A 62 6.10 10.92 -4.95
N PRO A 63 7.04 11.84 -5.31
CA PRO A 63 8.14 11.52 -6.22
C PRO A 63 9.12 10.49 -5.65
N ASP A 64 9.27 10.42 -4.32
CA ASP A 64 10.24 9.57 -3.64
C ASP A 64 9.63 8.28 -3.09
N VAL A 65 8.51 7.84 -3.66
CA VAL A 65 7.85 6.58 -3.27
C VAL A 65 8.75 5.39 -3.58
N THR A 66 8.90 4.51 -2.60
CA THR A 66 9.58 3.23 -2.76
C THR A 66 8.62 2.08 -2.45
N LEU A 67 8.87 0.92 -3.06
CA LEU A 67 8.05 -0.27 -2.81
C LEU A 67 8.05 -0.66 -1.32
N LYS A 68 9.20 -0.54 -0.65
CA LYS A 68 9.32 -0.84 0.78
C LYS A 68 8.42 0.04 1.65
N GLU A 69 8.33 1.32 1.32
CA GLU A 69 7.47 2.26 2.03
C GLU A 69 5.99 1.89 1.85
N VAL A 70 5.60 1.55 0.63
CA VAL A 70 4.21 1.13 0.34
C VAL A 70 3.87 -0.16 1.09
N MET A 71 4.80 -1.10 1.15
CA MET A 71 4.65 -2.35 1.92
C MET A 71 4.43 -2.06 3.41
N ALA A 72 5.23 -1.17 4.00
CA ALA A 72 5.08 -0.78 5.41
C ALA A 72 3.73 -0.12 5.68
N LEU A 73 3.31 0.79 4.82
CA LEU A 73 2.03 1.48 4.97
C LEU A 73 0.84 0.53 4.80
N SER A 74 0.94 -0.46 3.93
CA SER A 74 -0.10 -1.48 3.77
C SER A 74 -0.23 -2.35 5.03
N ALA A 75 0.87 -2.68 5.68
CA ALA A 75 0.87 -3.39 6.95
C ALA A 75 0.17 -2.58 8.05
N TRP A 76 0.42 -1.27 8.11
CA TRP A 76 -0.29 -0.39 9.04
C TRP A 76 -1.80 -0.39 8.79
N MET A 77 -2.23 -0.43 7.54
CA MET A 77 -3.65 -0.50 7.21
C MET A 77 -4.29 -1.80 7.68
N THR A 78 -3.59 -2.93 7.60
CA THR A 78 -4.06 -4.20 8.16
C THR A 78 -4.37 -4.07 9.66
N ILE A 79 -3.45 -3.51 10.41
CA ILE A 79 -3.60 -3.34 11.86
C ILE A 79 -4.72 -2.34 12.18
N LYS A 80 -4.78 -1.22 11.47
CA LYS A 80 -5.84 -0.21 11.66
C LYS A 80 -7.23 -0.78 11.40
N ASN A 81 -7.41 -1.51 10.31
CA ASN A 81 -8.70 -2.09 9.96
C ASN A 81 -9.12 -3.16 10.98
N ALA A 82 -8.17 -3.94 11.49
CA ALA A 82 -8.43 -4.91 12.54
C ALA A 82 -8.81 -4.24 13.88
N ALA A 83 -8.11 -3.17 14.24
CA ALA A 83 -8.35 -2.44 15.49
C ALA A 83 -9.77 -1.84 15.56
N VAL A 84 -10.29 -1.34 14.43
CA VAL A 84 -11.66 -0.79 14.33
C VAL A 84 -12.69 -1.84 13.93
N ASN A 85 -12.27 -3.08 13.72
CA ASN A 85 -13.12 -4.23 13.43
C ASN A 85 -14.03 -4.06 12.21
N ILE A 86 -13.50 -3.52 11.13
CA ILE A 86 -14.21 -3.44 9.84
C ILE A 86 -13.93 -4.67 8.98
N PRO A 87 -14.83 -5.05 8.04
CA PRO A 87 -14.66 -6.24 7.21
C PRO A 87 -13.74 -6.01 6.01
N TYR A 88 -12.60 -5.36 6.25
CA TYR A 88 -11.57 -5.08 5.27
C TYR A 88 -10.20 -5.41 5.83
N ASP A 89 -9.25 -5.63 4.94
CA ASP A 89 -7.86 -5.84 5.33
C ASP A 89 -6.94 -4.76 4.72
N GLY A 90 -5.63 -4.87 4.92
CA GLY A 90 -4.69 -3.81 4.59
C GLY A 90 -4.20 -3.84 3.15
N ALA A 91 -4.37 -2.72 2.47
CA ALA A 91 -3.75 -2.46 1.18
C ALA A 91 -3.26 -1.01 1.12
N LYS A 92 -2.38 -0.74 0.18
CA LYS A 92 -1.87 0.61 -0.07
C LYS A 92 -1.55 0.78 -1.54
N ASP A 93 -1.96 1.90 -2.08
CA ASP A 93 -1.60 2.33 -3.43
C ASP A 93 -0.67 3.54 -3.33
N ASP A 94 0.36 3.54 -4.16
CA ASP A 94 1.25 4.68 -4.29
C ASP A 94 1.68 4.82 -5.75
N THR A 95 1.91 6.06 -6.17
CA THR A 95 2.40 6.37 -7.51
C THR A 95 3.50 7.42 -7.41
N ALA A 96 4.63 7.13 -8.02
CA ALA A 96 5.70 8.11 -8.18
C ALA A 96 5.19 9.24 -9.07
N LYS A 97 5.24 10.45 -8.53
CA LYS A 97 4.64 11.63 -9.12
C LYS A 97 5.70 12.68 -9.45
N ILE A 98 5.64 13.23 -10.63
CA ILE A 98 6.46 14.38 -11.02
C ILE A 98 5.52 15.56 -11.33
N GLY A 99 5.61 16.63 -10.52
CA GLY A 99 5.01 17.91 -10.79
C GLY A 99 3.50 18.03 -10.60
N ARG A 100 2.98 19.20 -10.99
CA ARG A 100 1.57 19.59 -10.81
C ARG A 100 0.57 18.85 -11.71
N ALA A 101 1.01 18.37 -12.86
CA ALA A 101 0.14 17.75 -13.86
C ALA A 101 -0.62 16.56 -13.30
N SER A 102 0.02 15.73 -12.52
CA SER A 102 -0.58 14.51 -11.96
C SER A 102 -1.65 14.78 -10.88
N CYS A 103 -1.75 16.01 -10.36
CA CYS A 103 -2.83 16.37 -9.43
C CYS A 103 -4.16 16.64 -10.11
N ARG A 104 -4.14 17.08 -11.37
CA ARG A 104 -5.36 17.39 -12.14
C ARG A 104 -6.02 16.16 -12.71
N GLU A 105 -5.28 15.09 -12.91
CA GLU A 105 -5.77 13.87 -13.55
C GLU A 105 -6.41 12.86 -12.57
N ARG A 106 -6.72 13.30 -11.36
CA ARG A 106 -7.45 12.49 -10.39
C ARG A 106 -8.94 12.33 -10.65
N VAL A 107 -9.44 12.99 -11.61
CA VAL A 107 -10.88 13.03 -11.86
C VAL A 107 -11.30 11.88 -12.74
#